data_d2f1d5a104923240c18e3275cb46603f
#
_entry.id   d2f1d5a104923240c18e3275cb46603f
#
_cell.length_a   1.000
_cell.length_b   1.000
_cell.length_c   1.000
_cell.angle_alpha   90.00
_cell.angle_beta   90.00
_cell.angle_gamma   90.00
#
_symmetry.space_group_name_H-M   'P 1'
#
loop_
_entity.id
_entity.type
_entity.pdbx_description
1 polymer ?
#
loop_
_entity_poly.entity_id
_entity_poly.type
_entity_poly.pdbx_seq_one_letter_code
_entity_poly.pdbx_strand_id
1 'polypeptide(L)'
;CDLFNSINRIYIADGHHRMEALSKLSEFRKHKNPNHTGNEPYNYFMVAIFPQSQVRLLDYNRLIKDLYGYSPKDFIKQVKKKFNIEKQDSPFKPNKPQTFGMYLDKQWYSLNLKEPPEQNLFHIINLDINLLHYYLLEPILGIGDPRYDNRIDFLAGFHGLKSIEDKVNSGQAEVGFALFATQVQNVISFADKKLNMP
;
A
#
# COMPACT_ATOMS: atom_id res chain seq x y z
N CYS A 1 15.19 1.16 -31.54
CA CYS A 1 16.20 1.19 -30.46
C CYS A 1 16.55 -0.24 -30.09
N ASP A 2 17.61 -0.79 -30.69
CA ASP A 2 17.95 -2.20 -30.64
C ASP A 2 18.26 -2.71 -29.21
N LEU A 3 18.76 -1.81 -28.33
CA LEU A 3 19.01 -2.13 -26.93
C LEU A 3 17.72 -2.56 -26.16
N PHE A 4 16.56 -2.01 -26.51
CA PHE A 4 15.31 -2.43 -25.86
C PHE A 4 14.81 -3.78 -26.32
N ASN A 5 15.23 -4.27 -27.49
CA ASN A 5 14.86 -5.59 -28.00
C ASN A 5 15.50 -6.72 -27.18
N SER A 6 16.57 -6.43 -26.41
CA SER A 6 17.22 -7.38 -25.52
C SER A 6 16.59 -7.43 -24.11
N ILE A 7 15.66 -6.52 -23.80
CA ILE A 7 15.00 -6.49 -22.49
C ILE A 7 13.84 -7.49 -22.51
N ASN A 8 13.95 -8.55 -21.73
CA ASN A 8 12.95 -9.61 -21.70
C ASN A 8 11.62 -9.18 -21.05
N ARG A 9 11.65 -8.26 -20.08
CA ARG A 9 10.46 -7.84 -19.32
C ARG A 9 10.58 -6.40 -18.85
N ILE A 10 9.45 -5.70 -18.88
CA ILE A 10 9.26 -4.38 -18.29
C ILE A 10 8.08 -4.49 -17.31
N TYR A 11 8.20 -3.87 -16.14
CA TYR A 11 7.19 -3.88 -15.10
C TYR A 11 6.56 -2.51 -14.95
N ILE A 12 5.25 -2.47 -14.73
CA ILE A 12 4.54 -1.21 -14.47
C ILE A 12 4.83 -0.82 -13.02
N ALA A 13 5.52 0.31 -12.83
CA ALA A 13 5.80 0.85 -11.49
C ALA A 13 4.70 1.81 -11.01
N ASP A 14 4.06 2.52 -11.93
CA ASP A 14 2.95 3.44 -11.66
C ASP A 14 2.03 3.56 -12.87
N GLY A 15 0.79 4.01 -12.66
CA GLY A 15 -0.19 4.24 -13.73
C GLY A 15 -0.92 2.98 -14.19
N HIS A 16 -1.09 1.97 -13.34
CA HIS A 16 -1.80 0.71 -13.66
C HIS A 16 -3.19 0.98 -14.26
N HIS A 17 -4.00 1.86 -13.66
CA HIS A 17 -5.34 2.21 -14.18
C HIS A 17 -5.29 2.92 -15.52
N ARG A 18 -4.29 3.77 -15.76
CA ARG A 18 -4.08 4.42 -17.07
C ARG A 18 -3.75 3.40 -18.14
N MET A 19 -2.87 2.44 -17.83
CA MET A 19 -2.50 1.35 -18.72
C MET A 19 -3.69 0.47 -19.07
N GLU A 20 -4.48 0.08 -18.07
CA GLU A 20 -5.67 -0.73 -18.26
C GLU A 20 -6.71 -0.01 -19.15
N ALA A 21 -6.96 1.27 -18.88
CA ALA A 21 -7.89 2.07 -19.67
C ALA A 21 -7.44 2.22 -21.14
N LEU A 22 -6.13 2.44 -21.36
CA LEU A 22 -5.56 2.56 -22.70
C LEU A 22 -5.59 1.22 -23.47
N SER A 23 -5.34 0.11 -22.79
CA SER A 23 -5.45 -1.22 -23.39
C SER A 23 -6.88 -1.49 -23.86
N LYS A 24 -7.87 -1.26 -22.99
CA LYS A 24 -9.29 -1.40 -23.35
C LYS A 24 -9.70 -0.48 -24.51
N LEU A 25 -9.22 0.76 -24.51
CA LEU A 25 -9.49 1.72 -25.60
C LEU A 25 -8.86 1.26 -26.92
N SER A 26 -7.63 0.75 -26.88
CA SER A 26 -6.94 0.21 -28.06
C SER A 26 -7.73 -0.96 -28.67
N GLU A 27 -8.11 -1.93 -27.85
CA GLU A 27 -8.93 -3.07 -28.30
C GLU A 27 -10.26 -2.62 -28.92
N PHE A 28 -10.98 -1.71 -28.25
CA PHE A 28 -12.23 -1.18 -28.76
C PHE A 28 -12.07 -0.49 -30.12
N ARG A 29 -11.03 0.33 -30.31
CA ARG A 29 -10.76 1.03 -31.57
C ARG A 29 -10.32 0.06 -32.66
N LYS A 30 -9.52 -0.94 -32.34
CA LYS A 30 -9.12 -2.01 -33.24
C LYS A 30 -10.32 -2.75 -33.79
N HIS A 31 -11.27 -3.15 -32.95
CA HIS A 31 -12.49 -3.82 -33.39
C HIS A 31 -13.39 -2.95 -34.29
N LYS A 32 -13.36 -1.63 -34.14
CA LYS A 32 -14.12 -0.68 -34.95
C LYS A 32 -13.44 -0.25 -36.25
N ASN A 33 -12.14 -0.56 -36.40
CA ASN A 33 -11.37 -0.15 -37.58
C ASN A 33 -11.16 -1.34 -38.51
N PRO A 34 -11.94 -1.47 -39.61
CA PRO A 34 -11.77 -2.57 -40.57
C PRO A 34 -10.43 -2.53 -41.31
N ASN A 35 -9.76 -1.35 -41.32
CA ASN A 35 -8.46 -1.15 -41.95
C ASN A 35 -7.31 -1.13 -40.90
N HIS A 36 -7.45 -1.84 -39.79
CA HIS A 36 -6.42 -1.88 -38.76
C HIS A 36 -5.12 -2.51 -39.29
N THR A 37 -4.02 -1.77 -39.18
CA THR A 37 -2.68 -2.16 -39.64
C THR A 37 -1.70 -2.45 -38.50
N GLY A 38 -2.01 -2.00 -37.28
CA GLY A 38 -1.11 -2.04 -36.12
C GLY A 38 -0.32 -0.76 -35.89
N ASN A 39 -0.29 0.16 -36.86
CA ASN A 39 0.48 1.40 -36.77
C ASN A 39 -0.35 2.61 -36.32
N GLU A 40 -1.60 2.41 -35.95
CA GLU A 40 -2.48 3.49 -35.54
C GLU A 40 -2.07 4.07 -34.17
N PRO A 41 -2.26 5.38 -33.96
CA PRO A 41 -1.85 6.05 -32.73
C PRO A 41 -2.41 5.44 -31.44
N TYR A 42 -3.57 4.80 -31.48
CA TYR A 42 -4.16 4.16 -30.31
C TYR A 42 -3.45 2.88 -29.86
N ASN A 43 -2.47 2.38 -30.65
CA ASN A 43 -1.62 1.25 -30.27
C ASN A 43 -0.38 1.69 -29.49
N TYR A 44 -0.15 2.99 -29.36
CA TYR A 44 1.04 3.54 -28.72
C TYR A 44 0.67 4.45 -27.55
N PHE A 45 1.51 4.43 -26.55
CA PHE A 45 1.42 5.39 -25.45
C PHE A 45 2.81 5.72 -24.94
N MET A 46 2.94 6.88 -24.34
CA MET A 46 4.21 7.35 -23.82
C MET A 46 4.49 6.75 -22.46
N VAL A 47 5.70 6.23 -22.27
CA VAL A 47 6.21 5.71 -20.98
C VAL A 47 7.55 6.33 -20.64
N ALA A 48 7.83 6.47 -19.35
CA ALA A 48 9.17 6.70 -18.82
C ALA A 48 9.69 5.39 -18.26
N ILE A 49 10.89 4.97 -18.70
CA ILE A 49 11.50 3.70 -18.30
C ILE A 49 12.69 4.02 -17.40
N PHE A 50 12.74 3.38 -16.24
CA PHE A 50 13.79 3.55 -15.25
C PHE A 50 14.44 2.20 -14.92
N PRO A 51 15.76 2.13 -14.73
CA PRO A 51 16.39 0.97 -14.13
C PRO A 51 15.82 0.69 -12.72
N GLN A 52 15.65 -0.56 -12.37
CA GLN A 52 15.14 -0.95 -11.05
C GLN A 52 15.92 -0.30 -9.90
N SER A 53 17.25 -0.15 -10.04
CA SER A 53 18.12 0.48 -9.04
C SER A 53 17.83 1.97 -8.80
N GLN A 54 17.12 2.63 -9.71
CA GLN A 54 16.72 4.05 -9.61
C GLN A 54 15.28 4.22 -9.12
N VAL A 55 14.53 3.13 -8.93
CA VAL A 55 13.16 3.18 -8.43
C VAL A 55 13.16 2.97 -6.92
N ARG A 56 12.51 3.87 -6.20
CA ARG A 56 12.27 3.76 -4.76
C ARG A 56 10.78 3.82 -4.49
N LEU A 57 10.26 2.78 -3.86
CA LEU A 57 8.90 2.79 -3.34
C LEU A 57 8.88 3.49 -1.99
N LEU A 58 7.90 4.34 -1.80
CA LEU A 58 7.67 5.01 -0.51
C LEU A 58 6.63 4.24 0.29
N ASP A 59 6.70 4.41 1.60
CA ASP A 59 5.66 3.95 2.50
C ASP A 59 4.31 4.62 2.16
N TYR A 60 3.22 3.90 2.40
CA TYR A 60 1.88 4.38 2.17
C TYR A 60 1.08 4.21 3.45
N ASN A 61 1.12 5.25 4.28
CA ASN A 61 0.61 5.25 5.64
C ASN A 61 -0.92 5.28 5.68
N ARG A 62 -1.51 4.91 6.80
CA ARG A 62 -2.96 4.84 7.01
C ARG A 62 -3.39 5.77 8.11
N LEU A 63 -4.50 6.47 7.89
CA LEU A 63 -5.17 7.31 8.87
C LEU A 63 -6.59 6.79 9.07
N ILE A 64 -7.02 6.60 10.30
CA ILE A 64 -8.35 6.08 10.61
C ILE A 64 -9.11 7.14 11.41
N LYS A 65 -10.32 7.45 10.97
CA LYS A 65 -11.12 8.57 11.49
C LYS A 65 -11.79 8.28 12.83
N ASP A 66 -12.01 7.02 13.17
CA ASP A 66 -12.61 6.62 14.44
C ASP A 66 -12.06 5.29 14.96
N LEU A 67 -12.23 5.03 16.23
CA LEU A 67 -11.79 3.80 16.89
C LEU A 67 -12.90 2.74 17.00
N TYR A 68 -13.92 2.80 16.16
CA TYR A 68 -15.03 1.85 16.16
C TYR A 68 -15.72 1.71 17.53
N GLY A 69 -15.88 2.82 18.23
CA GLY A 69 -16.49 2.88 19.57
C GLY A 69 -15.56 2.54 20.73
N TYR A 70 -14.31 2.16 20.48
CA TYR A 70 -13.35 1.94 21.56
C TYR A 70 -12.82 3.28 22.11
N SER A 71 -12.58 3.31 23.42
CA SER A 71 -11.66 4.31 23.99
C SER A 71 -10.22 4.01 23.53
N PRO A 72 -9.30 5.01 23.52
CA PRO A 72 -7.89 4.76 23.20
C PRO A 72 -7.27 3.64 24.03
N LYS A 73 -7.61 3.58 25.33
CA LYS A 73 -7.14 2.54 26.25
C LYS A 73 -7.66 1.14 25.91
N ASP A 74 -8.93 1.03 25.52
CA ASP A 74 -9.51 -0.26 25.17
C ASP A 74 -9.06 -0.71 23.78
N PHE A 75 -8.89 0.22 22.85
CA PHE A 75 -8.28 -0.06 21.56
C PHE A 75 -6.87 -0.67 21.71
N ILE A 76 -6.01 -0.06 22.54
CA ILE A 76 -4.68 -0.62 22.85
C ILE A 76 -4.79 -2.05 23.40
N LYS A 77 -5.79 -2.35 24.25
CA LYS A 77 -6.00 -3.72 24.76
C LYS A 77 -6.34 -4.70 23.64
N GLN A 78 -7.16 -4.29 22.66
CA GLN A 78 -7.47 -5.15 21.50
C GLN A 78 -6.23 -5.39 20.64
N VAL A 79 -5.49 -4.33 20.32
CA VAL A 79 -4.26 -4.42 19.51
C VAL A 79 -3.22 -5.32 20.19
N LYS A 80 -3.09 -5.27 21.53
CA LYS A 80 -2.19 -6.13 22.31
C LYS A 80 -2.48 -7.64 22.17
N LYS A 81 -3.66 -8.03 21.71
CA LYS A 81 -3.94 -9.47 21.49
C LYS A 81 -3.12 -10.04 20.34
N LYS A 82 -2.84 -9.25 19.31
CA LYS A 82 -2.15 -9.67 18.08
C LYS A 82 -0.74 -9.09 17.94
N PHE A 83 -0.45 -7.98 18.63
CA PHE A 83 0.81 -7.26 18.52
C PHE A 83 1.50 -7.10 19.88
N ASN A 84 2.83 -7.16 19.89
CA ASN A 84 3.64 -6.60 20.96
C ASN A 84 3.67 -5.08 20.76
N ILE A 85 3.36 -4.32 21.80
CA ILE A 85 3.24 -2.85 21.73
C ILE A 85 4.25 -2.25 22.70
N GLU A 86 5.08 -1.33 22.21
CA GLU A 86 6.02 -0.56 23.03
C GLU A 86 5.82 0.93 22.77
N LYS A 87 5.82 1.73 23.84
CA LYS A 87 5.79 3.20 23.71
C LYS A 87 7.11 3.70 23.15
N GLN A 88 7.01 4.75 22.32
CA GLN A 88 8.15 5.40 21.70
C GLN A 88 8.16 6.89 22.08
N ASP A 89 9.28 7.41 22.53
CA ASP A 89 9.43 8.82 22.94
C ASP A 89 9.59 9.77 21.75
N SER A 90 9.73 9.23 20.55
CA SER A 90 9.86 9.97 19.29
C SER A 90 9.08 9.31 18.16
N PRO A 91 8.84 10.00 17.03
CA PRO A 91 8.17 9.44 15.88
C PRO A 91 8.83 8.14 15.43
N PHE A 92 8.05 7.08 15.33
CA PHE A 92 8.55 5.75 15.02
C PHE A 92 8.29 5.38 13.56
N LYS A 93 9.37 5.30 12.76
CA LYS A 93 9.35 4.79 11.40
C LYS A 93 9.80 3.33 11.37
N PRO A 94 8.95 2.39 10.89
CA PRO A 94 9.35 1.00 10.74
C PRO A 94 10.59 0.86 9.86
N ASN A 95 11.54 0.02 10.28
CA ASN A 95 12.80 -0.24 9.56
C ASN A 95 12.89 -1.67 9.00
N LYS A 96 11.89 -2.50 9.27
CA LYS A 96 11.79 -3.88 8.79
C LYS A 96 10.32 -4.28 8.58
N PRO A 97 10.06 -5.30 7.74
CA PRO A 97 8.71 -5.85 7.56
C PRO A 97 8.08 -6.34 8.87
N GLN A 98 6.75 -6.40 8.90
CA GLN A 98 5.92 -6.87 10.03
C GLN A 98 6.03 -6.00 11.28
N THR A 99 6.54 -4.78 11.10
CA THR A 99 6.63 -3.77 12.16
C THR A 99 5.87 -2.54 11.71
N PHE A 100 5.09 -1.95 12.61
CA PHE A 100 4.27 -0.77 12.32
C PHE A 100 4.51 0.32 13.36
N GLY A 101 4.47 1.57 12.93
CA GLY A 101 4.31 2.70 13.84
C GLY A 101 2.83 2.97 14.04
N MET A 102 2.40 3.27 15.25
CA MET A 102 1.05 3.72 15.55
C MET A 102 1.12 5.02 16.34
N TYR A 103 0.43 6.04 15.86
CA TYR A 103 0.26 7.30 16.58
C TYR A 103 -1.18 7.42 17.05
N LEU A 104 -1.38 7.45 18.35
CA LEU A 104 -2.67 7.46 19.03
C LEU A 104 -2.57 8.32 20.28
N ASP A 105 -3.54 9.21 20.49
CA ASP A 105 -3.65 10.04 21.70
C ASP A 105 -2.30 10.73 22.05
N LYS A 106 -1.70 11.39 21.07
CA LYS A 106 -0.42 12.11 21.14
C LYS A 106 0.80 11.26 21.52
N GLN A 107 0.70 9.94 21.39
CA GLN A 107 1.75 9.02 21.73
C GLN A 107 2.08 8.10 20.54
N TRP A 108 3.38 7.94 20.25
CA TRP A 108 3.88 6.92 19.33
C TRP A 108 4.04 5.57 20.02
N TYR A 109 3.74 4.53 19.24
CA TYR A 109 3.96 3.14 19.62
C TYR A 109 4.62 2.39 18.47
N SER A 110 5.51 1.45 18.78
CA SER A 110 5.89 0.40 17.85
C SER A 110 4.99 -0.82 18.04
N LEU A 111 4.55 -1.40 16.94
CA LEU A 111 3.76 -2.62 16.89
C LEU A 111 4.57 -3.70 16.16
N ASN A 112 4.75 -4.85 16.80
CA ASN A 112 5.37 -6.02 16.20
C ASN A 112 4.38 -7.17 16.25
N LEU A 113 4.10 -7.80 15.10
CA LEU A 113 3.19 -8.93 15.04
C LEU A 113 3.72 -10.08 15.92
N LYS A 114 2.87 -10.69 16.77
CA LYS A 114 3.27 -11.75 17.69
C LYS A 114 3.54 -13.07 17.01
N GLU A 115 2.70 -13.40 16.04
CA GLU A 115 2.76 -14.65 15.31
C GLU A 115 2.90 -14.34 13.82
N PRO A 116 3.82 -15.02 13.09
CA PRO A 116 3.90 -14.84 11.65
C PRO A 116 2.60 -15.29 11.00
N PRO A 117 2.24 -14.72 9.81
CA PRO A 117 1.06 -15.15 9.09
C PRO A 117 1.16 -16.63 8.71
N GLU A 118 0.03 -17.32 8.71
CA GLU A 118 -0.06 -18.73 8.31
C GLU A 118 0.54 -18.94 6.91
N GLN A 119 1.25 -20.05 6.73
CA GLN A 119 2.00 -20.34 5.48
C GLN A 119 1.11 -20.34 4.22
N ASN A 120 -0.15 -20.73 4.33
CA ASN A 120 -1.12 -20.78 3.21
C ASN A 120 -1.52 -19.38 2.72
N LEU A 121 -1.44 -18.39 3.60
CA LEU A 121 -1.78 -16.99 3.33
C LEU A 121 -0.53 -16.16 2.98
N PHE A 122 0.66 -16.74 3.13
CA PHE A 122 1.96 -16.07 3.03
C PHE A 122 2.15 -15.30 1.71
N HIS A 123 1.62 -15.80 0.60
CA HIS A 123 1.79 -15.17 -0.71
C HIS A 123 0.93 -13.92 -0.94
N ILE A 124 -0.20 -13.80 -0.24
CA ILE A 124 -1.14 -12.69 -0.41
C ILE A 124 -1.03 -11.69 0.75
N ILE A 125 -0.78 -12.19 1.96
CA ILE A 125 -0.82 -11.39 3.20
C ILE A 125 0.55 -10.81 3.56
N ASN A 126 1.65 -11.29 3.00
CA ASN A 126 3.02 -10.94 3.44
C ASN A 126 3.46 -9.47 3.16
N LEU A 127 2.59 -8.65 2.60
CA LEU A 127 2.82 -7.21 2.55
C LEU A 127 2.30 -6.56 3.83
N ASP A 128 3.08 -5.66 4.41
CA ASP A 128 2.72 -4.97 5.65
C ASP A 128 1.35 -4.31 5.61
N ILE A 129 0.96 -3.80 4.45
CA ILE A 129 -0.36 -3.24 4.19
C ILE A 129 -1.49 -4.26 4.43
N ASN A 130 -1.31 -5.49 3.97
CA ASN A 130 -2.28 -6.57 4.13
C ASN A 130 -2.26 -7.14 5.55
N LEU A 131 -1.06 -7.24 6.15
CA LEU A 131 -0.91 -7.66 7.55
C LEU A 131 -1.62 -6.69 8.50
N LEU A 132 -1.42 -5.38 8.32
CA LEU A 132 -2.11 -4.38 9.12
C LEU A 132 -3.64 -4.50 8.95
N HIS A 133 -4.10 -4.66 7.70
CA HIS A 133 -5.52 -4.81 7.41
C HIS A 133 -6.09 -6.05 8.08
N TYR A 134 -5.54 -7.23 7.83
CA TYR A 134 -6.03 -8.53 8.29
C TYR A 134 -5.99 -8.70 9.81
N TYR A 135 -4.94 -8.20 10.48
CA TYR A 135 -4.76 -8.40 11.93
C TYR A 135 -5.28 -7.25 12.79
N LEU A 136 -5.53 -6.06 12.21
CA LEU A 136 -5.92 -4.90 12.98
C LEU A 136 -7.10 -4.13 12.37
N LEU A 137 -7.02 -3.67 11.13
CA LEU A 137 -8.03 -2.75 10.59
C LEU A 137 -9.39 -3.42 10.46
N GLU A 138 -9.46 -4.60 9.89
CA GLU A 138 -10.70 -5.34 9.70
C GLU A 138 -11.23 -5.89 11.04
N PRO A 139 -10.50 -6.72 11.81
CA PRO A 139 -11.07 -7.40 12.98
C PRO A 139 -11.29 -6.50 14.19
N ILE A 140 -10.57 -5.39 14.32
CA ILE A 140 -10.66 -4.49 15.48
C ILE A 140 -11.44 -3.22 15.14
N LEU A 141 -11.18 -2.61 13.99
CA LEU A 141 -11.79 -1.35 13.59
C LEU A 141 -12.95 -1.52 12.60
N GLY A 142 -13.23 -2.74 12.16
CA GLY A 142 -14.31 -3.04 11.22
C GLY A 142 -14.14 -2.37 9.86
N ILE A 143 -12.90 -2.02 9.47
CA ILE A 143 -12.59 -1.49 8.14
C ILE A 143 -12.68 -2.63 7.13
N GLY A 144 -13.68 -2.61 6.26
CA GLY A 144 -13.84 -3.61 5.21
C GLY A 144 -12.86 -3.41 4.05
N ASP A 145 -13.37 -3.24 2.82
CA ASP A 145 -12.51 -2.92 1.69
C ASP A 145 -12.04 -1.46 1.77
N PRO A 146 -10.73 -1.21 1.92
CA PRO A 146 -10.19 0.14 2.10
C PRO A 146 -10.50 1.09 0.92
N ARG A 147 -10.86 0.56 -0.25
CA ARG A 147 -11.21 1.37 -1.43
C ARG A 147 -12.59 2.04 -1.31
N TYR A 148 -13.45 1.52 -0.46
CA TYR A 148 -14.84 1.97 -0.30
C TYR A 148 -15.17 2.45 1.12
N ASP A 149 -14.34 2.15 2.12
CA ASP A 149 -14.57 2.59 3.49
C ASP A 149 -14.08 4.05 3.66
N ASN A 150 -15.00 4.96 3.93
CA ASN A 150 -14.71 6.40 4.09
C ASN A 150 -14.05 6.76 5.44
N ARG A 151 -13.87 5.79 6.34
CA ARG A 151 -13.19 5.98 7.62
C ARG A 151 -11.68 5.82 7.52
N ILE A 152 -11.17 5.30 6.41
CA ILE A 152 -9.74 5.18 6.15
C ILE A 152 -9.29 6.20 5.13
N ASP A 153 -8.18 6.89 5.42
CA ASP A 153 -7.46 7.76 4.50
C ASP A 153 -6.03 7.28 4.32
N PHE A 154 -5.40 7.73 3.25
CA PHE A 154 -4.08 7.31 2.82
C PHE A 154 -3.13 8.50 2.81
N LEU A 155 -1.94 8.30 3.37
CA LEU A 155 -0.91 9.34 3.45
C LEU A 155 0.39 8.85 2.85
N ALA A 156 0.78 9.43 1.71
CA ALA A 156 2.03 9.07 1.03
C ALA A 156 3.25 9.44 1.90
N GLY A 157 4.23 8.54 1.94
CA GLY A 157 5.38 8.62 2.83
C GLY A 157 6.30 9.83 2.62
N PHE A 158 6.20 10.51 1.48
CA PHE A 158 6.97 11.75 1.25
C PHE A 158 6.53 12.91 2.16
N HIS A 159 5.32 12.85 2.73
CA HIS A 159 4.86 13.82 3.73
C HIS A 159 5.53 13.67 5.10
N GLY A 160 6.16 12.52 5.36
CA GLY A 160 6.83 12.20 6.61
C GLY A 160 5.87 11.89 7.76
N LEU A 161 6.44 11.45 8.90
CA LEU A 161 5.66 11.06 10.09
C LEU A 161 4.97 12.24 10.77
N LYS A 162 5.53 13.44 10.65
CA LYS A 162 4.93 14.68 11.17
C LYS A 162 3.51 14.89 10.65
N SER A 163 3.25 14.54 9.39
CA SER A 163 1.90 14.66 8.82
C SER A 163 0.89 13.70 9.44
N ILE A 164 1.32 12.53 9.95
CA ILE A 164 0.46 11.63 10.73
C ILE A 164 0.07 12.32 12.05
N GLU A 165 1.06 12.88 12.76
CA GLU A 165 0.80 13.60 14.01
C GLU A 165 -0.16 14.78 13.79
N ASP A 166 0.09 15.58 12.76
CA ASP A 166 -0.72 16.77 12.46
C ASP A 166 -2.18 16.38 12.14
N LYS A 167 -2.40 15.31 11.40
CA LYS A 167 -3.75 14.79 11.08
C LYS A 167 -4.49 14.26 12.30
N VAL A 168 -3.80 13.53 13.18
CA VAL A 168 -4.39 13.02 14.41
C VAL A 168 -4.62 14.16 15.41
N ASN A 169 -3.64 15.03 15.60
CA ASN A 169 -3.76 16.14 16.56
C ASN A 169 -4.80 17.17 16.17
N SER A 170 -5.09 17.32 14.88
CA SER A 170 -6.17 18.20 14.38
C SER A 170 -7.56 17.57 14.42
N GLY A 171 -7.69 16.30 14.83
CA GLY A 171 -8.97 15.58 14.84
C GLY A 171 -9.46 15.12 13.46
N GLN A 172 -8.62 15.18 12.43
CA GLN A 172 -8.94 14.63 11.12
C GLN A 172 -8.86 13.09 11.08
N ALA A 173 -8.11 12.51 12.04
CA ALA A 173 -8.04 11.10 12.30
C ALA A 173 -7.90 10.86 13.81
N GLU A 174 -8.35 9.71 14.29
CA GLU A 174 -8.16 9.28 15.69
C GLU A 174 -6.86 8.51 15.87
N VAL A 175 -6.44 7.76 14.85
CA VAL A 175 -5.20 6.98 14.87
C VAL A 175 -4.54 6.99 13.50
N GLY A 176 -3.21 7.04 13.48
CA GLY A 176 -2.40 6.91 12.27
C GLY A 176 -1.40 5.78 12.37
N PHE A 177 -1.17 5.11 11.24
CA PHE A 177 -0.23 4.00 11.14
C PHE A 177 0.86 4.31 10.12
N ALA A 178 2.11 4.22 10.56
CA ALA A 178 3.28 4.24 9.70
C ALA A 178 3.65 2.80 9.31
N LEU A 179 3.84 2.56 8.02
CA LEU A 179 4.15 1.25 7.45
C LEU A 179 5.59 1.20 6.96
N PHE A 180 6.15 -0.01 6.91
CA PHE A 180 7.39 -0.25 6.17
C PHE A 180 7.12 -0.19 4.67
N ALA A 181 7.98 0.50 3.92
CA ALA A 181 7.82 0.63 2.48
C ALA A 181 7.94 -0.73 1.79
N THR A 182 7.01 -1.05 0.89
CA THR A 182 7.08 -2.25 0.05
C THR A 182 8.37 -2.23 -0.77
N GLN A 183 9.08 -3.34 -0.83
CA GLN A 183 10.30 -3.45 -1.65
C GLN A 183 9.96 -3.69 -3.12
N VAL A 184 10.78 -3.16 -4.03
CA VAL A 184 10.58 -3.32 -5.48
C VAL A 184 10.53 -4.80 -5.87
N GLN A 185 11.33 -5.65 -5.22
CA GLN A 185 11.32 -7.10 -5.42
C GLN A 185 9.96 -7.74 -5.17
N ASN A 186 9.22 -7.25 -4.17
CA ASN A 186 7.88 -7.74 -3.89
C ASN A 186 6.91 -7.38 -5.04
N VAL A 187 6.99 -6.16 -5.56
CA VAL A 187 6.17 -5.74 -6.72
C VAL A 187 6.46 -6.62 -7.93
N ILE A 188 7.72 -6.86 -8.24
CA ILE A 188 8.15 -7.74 -9.33
C ILE A 188 7.61 -9.18 -9.11
N SER A 189 7.76 -9.72 -7.90
CA SER A 189 7.26 -11.06 -7.57
C SER A 189 5.75 -11.20 -7.70
N PHE A 190 4.99 -10.16 -7.34
CA PHE A 190 3.53 -10.14 -7.53
C PHE A 190 3.17 -10.11 -9.01
N ALA A 191 3.84 -9.25 -9.79
CA ALA A 191 3.62 -9.15 -11.23
C ALA A 191 3.94 -10.46 -11.96
N ASP A 192 5.05 -11.13 -11.62
CA ASP A 192 5.43 -12.43 -12.20
C ASP A 192 4.40 -13.53 -11.90
N LYS A 193 3.74 -13.46 -10.75
CA LYS A 193 2.65 -14.37 -10.35
C LYS A 193 1.28 -13.94 -10.90
N LYS A 194 1.21 -12.86 -11.69
CA LYS A 194 -0.03 -12.26 -12.20
C LYS A 194 -1.02 -11.87 -11.08
N LEU A 195 -0.50 -11.52 -9.92
CA LEU A 195 -1.28 -11.02 -8.78
C LEU A 195 -1.33 -9.49 -8.81
N ASN A 196 -2.47 -8.94 -8.43
CA ASN A 196 -2.60 -7.49 -8.26
C ASN A 196 -2.00 -7.06 -6.92
N MET A 197 -1.30 -5.93 -6.93
CA MET A 197 -0.91 -5.27 -5.69
C MET A 197 -2.17 -4.71 -4.99
N PRO A 198 -2.25 -4.80 -3.66
CA PRO A 198 -3.37 -4.28 -2.88
C PRO A 198 -3.45 -2.75 -2.89
#